data_3a498395f7880793e70a4c2e150899b4
#
_entry.id   3a498395f7880793e70a4c2e150899b4
#
_cell.length_a   1.000
_cell.length_b   1.000
_cell.length_c   1.000
_cell.angle_alpha   90.00
_cell.angle_beta   90.00
_cell.angle_gamma   90.00
#
_symmetry.space_group_name_H-M   'P 1'
#
loop_
_entity.id
_entity.type
_entity.pdbx_description
1 polymer ?
#
loop_
_entity_poly.entity_id
_entity_poly.type
_entity_poly.pdbx_seq_one_letter_code
_entity_poly.pdbx_strand_id
1 'polypeptide(L)'
;MTAWPTINMAATGQNITRLMKQYGMTVRDVQSAFGFSNPQAVYKWKRGQSMPTIDNLVILASMFGVKIDDIIVVEATDVASLIA
;
A
#
# COMPACT_ATOMS: atom_id res chain seq x y z
N MET A 1 17.41 2.20 -23.72
CA MET A 1 16.67 2.96 -22.71
C MET A 1 16.37 2.08 -21.53
N THR A 2 16.59 2.59 -20.34
CA THR A 2 16.38 1.83 -19.13
C THR A 2 15.03 2.21 -18.53
N ALA A 3 14.18 1.22 -18.29
CA ALA A 3 12.94 1.42 -17.56
C ALA A 3 13.16 0.97 -16.11
N TRP A 4 12.65 1.74 -15.19
CA TRP A 4 12.79 1.48 -13.77
C TRP A 4 11.50 0.90 -13.20
N PRO A 5 11.59 0.03 -12.20
CA PRO A 5 10.38 -0.42 -11.50
C PRO A 5 9.62 0.76 -10.93
N THR A 6 8.31 0.68 -10.97
CA THR A 6 7.43 1.69 -10.39
C THR A 6 6.44 1.03 -9.45
N ILE A 7 5.87 1.80 -8.54
CA ILE A 7 4.83 1.30 -7.65
C ILE A 7 3.54 1.19 -8.44
N ASN A 8 2.93 0.00 -8.38
CA ASN A 8 1.59 -0.19 -8.90
C ASN A 8 0.60 0.24 -7.82
N MET A 9 0.06 1.44 -7.96
CA MET A 9 -0.81 2.03 -6.94
C MET A 9 -2.11 1.25 -6.77
N ALA A 10 -2.72 0.82 -7.86
CA ALA A 10 -3.97 0.06 -7.80
C ALA A 10 -3.76 -1.28 -7.09
N ALA A 11 -2.71 -2.01 -7.46
CA ALA A 11 -2.40 -3.30 -6.85
C ALA A 11 -1.99 -3.14 -5.37
N THR A 12 -1.28 -2.07 -5.04
CA THR A 12 -0.93 -1.76 -3.64
C THR A 12 -2.19 -1.49 -2.83
N GLY A 13 -3.15 -0.73 -3.38
CA GLY A 13 -4.43 -0.47 -2.70
C GLY A 13 -5.22 -1.75 -2.48
N GLN A 14 -5.25 -2.63 -3.46
CA GLN A 14 -5.88 -3.95 -3.33
C GLN A 14 -5.19 -4.79 -2.25
N ASN A 15 -3.86 -4.70 -2.19
CA ASN A 15 -3.09 -5.43 -1.20
C ASN A 15 -3.34 -4.91 0.22
N ILE A 16 -3.43 -3.59 0.39
CA ILE A 16 -3.82 -2.99 1.67
C ILE A 16 -5.20 -3.49 2.08
N THR A 17 -6.15 -3.49 1.16
CA THR A 17 -7.51 -3.99 1.41
C THR A 17 -7.49 -5.45 1.83
N ARG A 18 -6.69 -6.27 1.15
CA ARG A 18 -6.55 -7.70 1.46
C ARG A 18 -5.96 -7.91 2.85
N LEU A 19 -4.91 -7.15 3.19
CA LEU A 19 -4.27 -7.25 4.49
C LEU A 19 -5.20 -6.80 5.62
N MET A 20 -5.95 -5.73 5.40
CA MET A 20 -6.96 -5.28 6.37
C MET A 20 -7.97 -6.40 6.64
N LYS A 21 -8.48 -7.02 5.58
CA LYS A 21 -9.44 -8.11 5.71
C LYS A 21 -8.82 -9.32 6.41
N GLN A 22 -7.60 -9.67 6.04
CA GLN A 22 -6.89 -10.81 6.61
C GLN A 22 -6.69 -10.66 8.11
N TYR A 23 -6.40 -9.46 8.58
CA TYR A 23 -6.14 -9.18 9.99
C TYR A 23 -7.34 -8.58 10.72
N GLY A 24 -8.51 -8.62 10.09
CA GLY A 24 -9.77 -8.22 10.73
C GLY A 24 -9.86 -6.72 11.03
N MET A 25 -9.20 -5.88 10.24
CA MET A 25 -9.21 -4.43 10.42
C MET A 25 -10.18 -3.76 9.47
N THR A 26 -11.07 -2.95 10.03
CA THR A 26 -11.98 -2.11 9.24
C THR A 26 -11.31 -0.79 8.90
N VAL A 27 -11.90 -0.05 7.97
CA VAL A 27 -11.46 1.32 7.67
C VAL A 27 -11.48 2.17 8.94
N ARG A 28 -12.49 1.99 9.78
CA ARG A 28 -12.61 2.72 11.04
C ARG A 28 -11.46 2.41 11.99
N ASP A 29 -11.05 1.15 12.06
CA ASP A 29 -9.92 0.73 12.89
C ASP A 29 -8.64 1.44 12.46
N VAL A 30 -8.38 1.47 11.16
CA VAL A 30 -7.20 2.13 10.62
C VAL A 30 -7.28 3.63 10.83
N GLN A 31 -8.42 4.23 10.55
CA GLN A 31 -8.66 5.66 10.79
C GLN A 31 -8.34 6.02 12.24
N SER A 32 -8.84 5.24 13.18
CA SER A 32 -8.64 5.49 14.62
C SER A 32 -7.18 5.35 15.02
N ALA A 33 -6.52 4.32 14.51
CA ALA A 33 -5.11 4.07 14.82
C ALA A 33 -4.21 5.21 14.35
N PHE A 34 -4.54 5.83 13.21
CA PHE A 34 -3.79 6.96 12.69
C PHE A 34 -4.24 8.31 13.28
N GLY A 35 -5.35 8.34 14.02
CA GLY A 35 -5.89 9.59 14.54
C GLY A 35 -6.46 10.52 13.47
N PHE A 36 -6.89 9.95 12.33
CA PHE A 36 -7.50 10.75 11.27
C PHE A 36 -8.91 11.18 11.65
N SER A 37 -9.25 12.43 11.35
CA SER A 37 -10.58 12.98 11.64
C SER A 37 -11.68 12.40 10.76
N ASN A 38 -11.31 11.82 9.61
CA ASN A 38 -12.25 11.20 8.68
C ASN A 38 -11.54 10.04 7.95
N PRO A 39 -12.30 9.17 7.25
CA PRO A 39 -11.73 7.98 6.63
C PRO A 39 -11.18 8.20 5.22
N GLN A 40 -11.14 9.43 4.72
CA GLN A 40 -10.84 9.71 3.31
C GLN A 40 -9.48 9.16 2.87
N ALA A 41 -8.44 9.38 3.68
CA ALA A 41 -7.10 8.92 3.34
C ALA A 41 -7.06 7.40 3.18
N VAL A 42 -7.71 6.67 4.09
CA VAL A 42 -7.74 5.20 4.05
C VAL A 42 -8.46 4.70 2.80
N TYR A 43 -9.58 5.31 2.43
CA TYR A 43 -10.30 4.96 1.20
C TYR A 43 -9.46 5.24 -0.03
N LYS A 44 -8.75 6.37 -0.07
CA LYS A 44 -7.87 6.70 -1.20
C LYS A 44 -6.74 5.67 -1.34
N TRP A 45 -6.17 5.21 -0.24
CA TRP A 45 -5.16 4.15 -0.28
C TRP A 45 -5.75 2.87 -0.87
N LYS A 46 -6.91 2.45 -0.40
CA LYS A 46 -7.58 1.22 -0.85
C LYS A 46 -7.90 1.27 -2.34
N ARG A 47 -8.25 2.44 -2.86
CA ARG A 47 -8.59 2.63 -4.28
C ARG A 47 -7.37 2.84 -5.17
N GLY A 48 -6.18 2.98 -4.59
CA GLY A 48 -4.98 3.30 -5.34
C GLY A 48 -4.94 4.72 -5.86
N GLN A 49 -5.71 5.62 -5.27
CA GLN A 49 -5.74 7.04 -5.64
C GLN A 49 -4.61 7.83 -5.03
N SER A 50 -4.12 7.38 -3.89
CA SER A 50 -2.94 7.95 -3.25
C SER A 50 -2.21 6.86 -2.48
N MET A 51 -0.93 7.11 -2.21
CA MET A 51 -0.12 6.21 -1.40
C MET A 51 0.00 6.77 0.01
N PRO A 52 0.03 5.90 1.02
CA PRO A 52 0.46 6.33 2.34
C PRO A 52 1.85 6.93 2.27
N THR A 53 2.13 7.91 3.10
CA THR A 53 3.50 8.40 3.27
C THR A 53 4.38 7.27 3.82
N ILE A 54 5.70 7.44 3.72
CA ILE A 54 6.63 6.45 4.26
C ILE A 54 6.35 6.21 5.74
N ASP A 55 6.13 7.27 6.51
CA ASP A 55 5.82 7.15 7.94
C ASP A 55 4.56 6.33 8.15
N ASN A 56 3.53 6.57 7.36
CA ASN A 56 2.28 5.84 7.46
C ASN A 56 2.43 4.38 7.02
N LEU A 57 3.29 4.11 6.05
CA LEU A 57 3.61 2.73 5.66
C LEU A 57 4.28 1.96 6.79
N VAL A 58 5.17 2.60 7.52
CA VAL A 58 5.81 1.98 8.70
C VAL A 58 4.75 1.60 9.73
N ILE A 59 3.79 2.48 9.97
CA ILE A 59 2.70 2.23 10.93
C ILE A 59 1.81 1.09 10.43
N LEU A 60 1.41 1.12 9.16
CA LEU A 60 0.61 0.04 8.57
C LEU A 60 1.32 -1.31 8.66
N ALA A 61 2.60 -1.34 8.32
CA ALA A 61 3.39 -2.57 8.40
C ALA A 61 3.41 -3.11 9.84
N SER A 62 3.56 -2.22 10.81
CA SER A 62 3.54 -2.59 12.21
C SER A 62 2.15 -3.11 12.63
N MET A 63 1.09 -2.47 12.18
CA MET A 63 -0.28 -2.89 12.49
C MET A 63 -0.59 -4.28 11.94
N PHE A 64 -0.13 -4.57 10.72
CA PHE A 64 -0.35 -5.87 10.09
C PHE A 64 0.67 -6.92 10.52
N GLY A 65 1.76 -6.52 11.16
CA GLY A 65 2.84 -7.43 11.50
C GLY A 65 3.60 -7.93 10.27
N VAL A 66 3.72 -7.10 9.26
CA VAL A 66 4.41 -7.42 8.00
C VAL A 66 5.48 -6.37 7.72
N LYS A 67 6.25 -6.57 6.66
CA LYS A 67 7.23 -5.60 6.19
C LYS A 67 6.56 -4.63 5.21
N ILE A 68 7.16 -3.46 5.02
CA ILE A 68 6.70 -2.50 4.00
C ILE A 68 6.67 -3.17 2.63
N ASP A 69 7.66 -3.99 2.30
CA ASP A 69 7.74 -4.71 1.04
C ASP A 69 6.55 -5.65 0.81
N ASP A 70 5.91 -6.10 1.89
CA ASP A 70 4.71 -6.94 1.79
C ASP A 70 3.45 -6.12 1.47
N ILE A 71 3.51 -4.81 1.64
CA ILE A 71 2.39 -3.90 1.37
C ILE A 71 2.47 -3.35 -0.04
N ILE A 72 3.63 -2.84 -0.43
CA ILE A 72 3.84 -2.17 -1.70
C ILE A 72 3.95 -3.21 -2.81
N VAL A 73 3.19 -3.03 -3.88
CA VAL A 73 3.30 -3.85 -5.09
C VAL A 73 4.07 -3.05 -6.13
N VAL A 74 5.19 -3.60 -6.55
CA VAL A 74 6.04 -2.99 -7.56
C VAL A 74 5.69 -3.59 -8.91
N GLU A 75 5.46 -2.72 -9.88
CA GLU A 75 5.27 -3.14 -11.24
C GLU A 75 6.65 -3.35 -11.86
N ALA A 76 6.94 -4.60 -12.18
CA ALA A 76 8.19 -4.92 -12.81
C ALA A 76 8.14 -4.39 -14.24
N THR A 77 8.90 -3.35 -14.49
CA THR A 77 9.17 -2.97 -15.87
C THR A 77 9.90 -4.12 -16.51
N ASP A 78 9.72 -4.29 -17.80
CA ASP A 78 10.33 -5.37 -18.55
C ASP A 78 11.85 -5.18 -18.62
N VAL A 79 12.49 -5.33 -17.49
CA VAL A 79 13.95 -5.22 -17.37
C VAL A 79 14.62 -6.30 -18.18
N ALA A 80 14.00 -7.47 -18.29
CA ALA A 80 14.53 -8.57 -19.07
C ALA A 80 14.66 -8.21 -20.55
N SER A 81 13.64 -7.56 -21.12
CA SER A 81 13.71 -7.12 -22.51
C SER A 81 14.68 -5.97 -22.70
N LEU A 82 14.96 -5.20 -21.67
CA LEU A 82 15.90 -4.10 -21.73
C LEU A 82 17.34 -4.58 -21.63
N ILE A 83 17.56 -5.68 -20.96
CA ILE A 83 18.89 -6.27 -20.76
C ILE A 83 19.25 -7.22 -21.88
N ALA A 84 18.26 -7.81 -22.49
CA ALA A 84 18.46 -8.83 -23.53
C ALA A 84 19.09 -8.27 -24.82
#